data_468e3414bc23fa49a35cb86575241ece
#
_entry.id   468e3414bc23fa49a35cb86575241ece
#
_cell.length_a   1.000
_cell.length_b   1.000
_cell.length_c   1.000
_cell.angle_alpha   90.00
_cell.angle_beta   90.00
_cell.angle_gamma   90.00
#
_symmetry.space_group_name_H-M   'P 1'
#
loop_
_entity.id
_entity.type
_entity.pdbx_description
1 polymer ?
#
loop_
_entity_poly.entity_id
_entity_poly.type
_entity_poly.pdbx_seq_one_letter_code
_entity_poly.pdbx_strand_id
1 'polypeptide(L)'
;GLGDVYKRQDLVTVLTEEEVLDKGFSRAKKSADRVDDPVKVFRVRKQLSRMVQTAADVMSQYLEDTERSWPSLDQMPIFDKAMVEACVGCDNYRHHLSMLGWGSKQMRKIAKQNSDKIIRTARFEIMHAARKEAYGRLSSIMRRVGSSLDWLHETRMILRELPVIDQLCPTIVVCGAPNVGKSAFISSLSSGNMEVNHYPFTTKQLHVGHFKHRRVPHQMVDTPGLLDRPMDDRNAIEMQAIAAVEHVGSLCIFLMDISEQCGTSVEDQNNLLDEVKSLLPEIDMIVVVSKADLMEPRPENWDEVKQFEADWDGEGAVSYTHLTLPTILLV
;
A
#
# COMPACT_ATOMS: atom_id res chain seq x y z
N GLY A 1 -15.36 10.81 14.66
CA GLY A 1 -14.54 9.70 14.33
C GLY A 1 -13.50 10.14 13.34
N LEU A 2 -12.24 10.03 13.68
CA LEU A 2 -11.14 10.04 12.72
C LEU A 2 -11.41 8.84 11.83
N GLY A 3 -11.71 9.10 10.56
CA GLY A 3 -11.99 8.08 9.58
C GLY A 3 -10.91 7.00 9.65
N ASP A 4 -11.32 5.77 9.48
CA ASP A 4 -10.44 4.62 9.43
C ASP A 4 -9.40 4.86 8.32
N VAL A 5 -8.31 5.52 8.69
CA VAL A 5 -7.09 5.56 7.91
C VAL A 5 -6.73 4.10 7.73
N TYR A 6 -6.88 3.67 6.51
CA TYR A 6 -6.61 2.36 6.03
C TYR A 6 -5.25 1.86 6.55
N LYS A 7 -5.30 1.02 7.58
CA LYS A 7 -4.09 0.54 8.27
C LYS A 7 -3.48 -0.62 7.51
N ARG A 8 -2.78 -0.34 6.42
CA ARG A 8 -1.93 -1.33 5.73
C ARG A 8 -0.89 -1.94 6.67
N GLN A 9 -0.52 -1.22 7.71
CA GLN A 9 0.41 -1.69 8.73
C GLN A 9 -0.16 -2.82 9.60
N ASP A 10 -1.49 -2.94 9.70
CA ASP A 10 -2.20 -3.93 10.51
C ASP A 10 -2.52 -5.24 9.74
N LEU A 11 -2.02 -5.42 8.51
CA LEU A 11 -2.22 -6.66 7.76
C LEU A 11 -1.68 -7.85 8.56
N VAL A 12 -2.58 -8.80 8.86
CA VAL A 12 -2.29 -9.99 9.65
C VAL A 12 -1.23 -10.86 8.96
N THR A 13 -0.38 -11.49 9.75
CA THR A 13 0.61 -12.44 9.21
C THR A 13 -0.11 -13.63 8.59
N VAL A 14 0.24 -13.93 7.34
CA VAL A 14 -0.32 -15.05 6.59
C VAL A 14 0.48 -16.30 6.90
N LEU A 15 -0.20 -17.34 7.38
CA LEU A 15 0.38 -18.66 7.67
C LEU A 15 0.55 -19.45 6.37
N THR A 16 1.52 -20.34 6.35
CA THR A 16 1.70 -21.31 5.27
C THR A 16 0.60 -22.37 5.23
N GLU A 17 0.46 -23.05 4.10
CA GLU A 17 -0.52 -24.13 3.98
C GLU A 17 -0.31 -25.23 5.03
N GLU A 18 0.95 -25.58 5.32
CA GLU A 18 1.32 -26.62 6.30
C GLU A 18 0.92 -26.21 7.71
N GLU A 19 1.19 -24.98 8.11
CA GLU A 19 0.83 -24.45 9.43
C GLU A 19 -0.69 -24.46 9.65
N VAL A 20 -1.47 -24.13 8.60
CA VAL A 20 -2.94 -24.14 8.69
C VAL A 20 -3.46 -25.58 8.77
N LEU A 21 -2.88 -26.52 8.00
CA LEU A 21 -3.22 -27.95 8.07
C LEU A 21 -2.93 -28.51 9.45
N ASP A 22 -1.74 -28.29 9.99
CA ASP A 22 -1.32 -28.78 11.29
C ASP A 22 -2.21 -28.24 12.42
N LYS A 23 -2.50 -26.94 12.37
CA LYS A 23 -3.42 -26.29 13.30
C LYS A 23 -4.82 -26.90 13.25
N GLY A 24 -5.34 -27.14 12.04
CA GLY A 24 -6.65 -27.73 11.82
C GLY A 24 -6.75 -29.17 12.33
N PHE A 25 -5.81 -30.04 11.95
CA PHE A 25 -5.82 -31.45 12.35
C PHE A 25 -5.50 -31.64 13.83
N SER A 26 -4.59 -30.87 14.40
CA SER A 26 -4.28 -30.89 15.82
C SER A 26 -5.51 -30.53 16.69
N ARG A 27 -6.20 -29.43 16.32
CA ARG A 27 -7.44 -29.04 17.02
C ARG A 27 -8.55 -30.06 16.86
N ALA A 28 -8.69 -30.66 15.69
CA ALA A 28 -9.66 -31.71 15.42
C ALA A 28 -9.42 -32.92 16.30
N LYS A 29 -8.18 -33.38 16.46
CA LYS A 29 -7.82 -34.49 17.37
C LYS A 29 -8.20 -34.17 18.80
N LYS A 30 -7.73 -33.03 19.32
CA LYS A 30 -8.06 -32.60 20.71
C LYS A 30 -9.55 -32.45 20.95
N SER A 31 -10.34 -32.04 19.94
CA SER A 31 -11.80 -31.94 20.06
C SER A 31 -12.47 -33.29 20.10
N ALA A 32 -11.98 -34.30 19.38
CA ALA A 32 -12.49 -35.67 19.38
C ALA A 32 -12.21 -36.39 20.71
N ASP A 33 -11.03 -36.15 21.31
CA ASP A 33 -10.63 -36.76 22.59
C ASP A 33 -11.55 -36.36 23.74
N ARG A 34 -12.27 -35.25 23.60
CA ARG A 34 -13.28 -34.78 24.61
C ARG A 34 -14.66 -35.44 24.47
N VAL A 35 -14.83 -36.27 23.45
CA VAL A 35 -16.13 -36.94 23.24
C VAL A 35 -16.21 -38.16 24.12
N ASP A 36 -17.15 -38.15 25.04
CA ASP A 36 -17.52 -39.28 25.84
C ASP A 36 -18.94 -39.74 25.50
N ASP A 37 -19.11 -41.07 25.31
CA ASP A 37 -20.40 -41.72 25.08
C ASP A 37 -20.28 -43.19 25.52
N PRO A 38 -21.23 -43.69 26.35
CA PRO A 38 -21.16 -45.05 26.87
C PRO A 38 -21.23 -46.11 25.75
N VAL A 39 -21.93 -45.81 24.66
CA VAL A 39 -22.07 -46.72 23.52
C VAL A 39 -20.96 -46.53 22.51
N LYS A 40 -20.12 -47.55 22.33
CA LYS A 40 -18.92 -47.49 21.44
C LYS A 40 -19.23 -46.97 20.05
N VAL A 41 -20.31 -47.42 19.42
CA VAL A 41 -20.69 -47.01 18.06
C VAL A 41 -21.01 -45.51 18.01
N PHE A 42 -21.77 -45.01 18.97
CA PHE A 42 -22.10 -43.58 19.05
C PHE A 42 -20.89 -42.73 19.40
N ARG A 43 -20.03 -43.20 20.30
CA ARG A 43 -18.77 -42.54 20.64
C ARG A 43 -17.89 -42.36 19.43
N VAL A 44 -17.58 -43.43 18.67
CA VAL A 44 -16.75 -43.38 17.46
C VAL A 44 -17.37 -42.48 16.40
N ARG A 45 -18.69 -42.60 16.18
CA ARG A 45 -19.43 -41.75 15.23
C ARG A 45 -19.27 -40.26 15.56
N LYS A 46 -19.51 -39.90 16.83
CA LYS A 46 -19.37 -38.53 17.33
C LYS A 46 -17.92 -38.01 17.21
N GLN A 47 -16.96 -38.86 17.59
CA GLN A 47 -15.53 -38.52 17.48
C GLN A 47 -15.12 -38.21 16.03
N LEU A 48 -15.41 -39.11 15.10
CA LEU A 48 -15.00 -38.99 13.71
C LEU A 48 -15.74 -37.85 13.00
N SER A 49 -17.03 -37.66 13.26
CA SER A 49 -17.79 -36.51 12.75
C SER A 49 -17.21 -35.19 13.26
N ARG A 50 -16.93 -35.11 14.58
CA ARG A 50 -16.33 -33.94 15.20
C ARG A 50 -14.94 -33.65 14.66
N MET A 51 -14.12 -34.68 14.41
CA MET A 51 -12.81 -34.49 13.76
C MET A 51 -12.92 -33.81 12.40
N VAL A 52 -13.83 -34.30 11.55
CA VAL A 52 -14.03 -33.75 10.19
C VAL A 52 -14.54 -32.31 10.27
N GLN A 53 -15.56 -32.06 11.11
CA GLN A 53 -16.13 -30.72 11.26
C GLN A 53 -15.11 -29.73 11.82
N THR A 54 -14.46 -30.06 12.94
CA THR A 54 -13.48 -29.14 13.57
C THR A 54 -12.30 -28.84 12.67
N ALA A 55 -11.78 -29.84 11.93
CA ALA A 55 -10.69 -29.60 10.97
C ALA A 55 -11.11 -28.57 9.91
N ALA A 56 -12.27 -28.80 9.30
CA ALA A 56 -12.76 -27.90 8.26
C ALA A 56 -13.13 -26.51 8.82
N ASP A 57 -13.74 -26.44 10.00
CA ASP A 57 -14.11 -25.16 10.62
C ASP A 57 -12.87 -24.31 10.93
N VAL A 58 -11.81 -24.92 11.50
CA VAL A 58 -10.57 -24.20 11.80
C VAL A 58 -9.89 -23.68 10.54
N MET A 59 -9.82 -24.52 9.48
CA MET A 59 -9.19 -24.15 8.23
C MET A 59 -10.03 -23.12 7.47
N SER A 60 -11.34 -23.33 7.35
CA SER A 60 -12.23 -22.41 6.64
C SER A 60 -12.32 -21.06 7.35
N GLN A 61 -12.38 -21.05 8.68
CA GLN A 61 -12.41 -19.81 9.45
C GLN A 61 -11.11 -19.01 9.27
N TYR A 62 -9.95 -19.69 9.27
CA TYR A 62 -8.67 -19.03 9.04
C TYR A 62 -8.64 -18.35 7.66
N LEU A 63 -9.09 -19.03 6.59
CA LEU A 63 -9.15 -18.47 5.25
C LEU A 63 -10.09 -17.26 5.18
N GLU A 64 -11.27 -17.34 5.81
CA GLU A 64 -12.23 -16.24 5.86
C GLU A 64 -11.71 -15.04 6.66
N ASP A 65 -11.08 -15.29 7.81
CA ASP A 65 -10.51 -14.23 8.64
C ASP A 65 -9.36 -13.53 7.90
N THR A 66 -8.54 -14.31 7.18
CA THR A 66 -7.49 -13.75 6.32
C THR A 66 -8.08 -12.91 5.20
N GLU A 67 -9.07 -13.42 4.44
CA GLU A 67 -9.75 -12.68 3.38
C GLU A 67 -10.34 -11.35 3.90
N ARG A 68 -11.01 -11.36 5.06
CA ARG A 68 -11.64 -10.17 5.64
C ARG A 68 -10.65 -9.16 6.22
N SER A 69 -9.48 -9.62 6.64
CA SER A 69 -8.43 -8.73 7.15
C SER A 69 -7.76 -7.92 6.05
N TRP A 70 -7.92 -8.35 4.81
CA TRP A 70 -7.40 -7.67 3.65
C TRP A 70 -8.42 -6.66 3.13
N PRO A 71 -7.96 -5.51 2.75
CA PRO A 71 -8.78 -4.39 2.33
C PRO A 71 -9.49 -4.61 1.01
N SER A 72 -10.71 -4.13 0.94
CA SER A 72 -11.45 -4.11 -0.32
C SER A 72 -10.89 -3.04 -1.26
N LEU A 73 -10.52 -3.43 -2.48
CA LEU A 73 -10.08 -2.47 -3.53
C LEU A 73 -11.15 -1.42 -3.85
N ASP A 74 -12.43 -1.74 -3.63
CA ASP A 74 -13.53 -0.82 -3.95
C ASP A 74 -13.71 0.26 -2.88
N GLN A 75 -13.20 0.01 -1.66
CA GLN A 75 -13.20 0.96 -0.55
C GLN A 75 -11.85 1.64 -0.36
N MET A 76 -10.85 1.22 -1.14
CA MET A 76 -9.50 1.73 -1.06
C MET A 76 -9.41 3.13 -1.65
N PRO A 77 -8.70 4.06 -0.99
CA PRO A 77 -8.39 5.37 -1.56
C PRO A 77 -7.76 5.25 -2.96
N ILE A 78 -8.00 6.23 -3.82
CA ILE A 78 -7.56 6.19 -5.23
C ILE A 78 -6.05 6.03 -5.33
N PHE A 79 -5.28 6.78 -4.54
CA PHE A 79 -3.82 6.66 -4.45
C PHE A 79 -3.39 5.25 -4.08
N ASP A 80 -3.98 4.69 -3.03
CA ASP A 80 -3.65 3.36 -2.53
C ASP A 80 -3.97 2.26 -3.55
N LYS A 81 -5.11 2.40 -4.22
CA LYS A 81 -5.51 1.47 -5.29
C LYS A 81 -4.56 1.54 -6.49
N ALA A 82 -4.14 2.73 -6.89
CA ALA A 82 -3.15 2.91 -7.96
C ALA A 82 -1.80 2.30 -7.57
N MET A 83 -1.39 2.42 -6.29
CA MET A 83 -0.18 1.77 -5.79
C MET A 83 -0.30 0.24 -5.78
N VAL A 84 -1.44 -0.31 -5.39
CA VAL A 84 -1.69 -1.76 -5.48
C VAL A 84 -1.65 -2.23 -6.93
N GLU A 85 -2.27 -1.48 -7.85
CA GLU A 85 -2.21 -1.81 -9.30
C GLU A 85 -0.77 -1.81 -9.79
N ALA A 86 0.01 -0.77 -9.48
CA ALA A 86 1.41 -0.64 -9.89
C ALA A 86 2.29 -1.77 -9.34
N CYS A 87 2.09 -2.18 -8.09
CA CYS A 87 2.98 -3.08 -7.40
C CYS A 87 2.66 -4.56 -7.61
N VAL A 88 1.38 -4.92 -7.59
CA VAL A 88 0.94 -6.32 -7.55
C VAL A 88 -0.18 -6.66 -8.53
N GLY A 89 -0.83 -5.66 -9.12
CA GLY A 89 -1.98 -5.78 -9.99
C GLY A 89 -3.28 -6.03 -9.22
N CYS A 90 -4.31 -5.21 -9.47
CA CYS A 90 -5.62 -5.33 -8.82
C CYS A 90 -6.32 -6.66 -9.17
N ASP A 91 -6.12 -7.18 -10.36
CA ASP A 91 -6.72 -8.46 -10.76
C ASP A 91 -6.07 -9.64 -10.02
N ASN A 92 -4.75 -9.65 -9.86
CA ASN A 92 -4.06 -10.64 -9.03
C ASN A 92 -4.51 -10.57 -7.59
N TYR A 93 -4.63 -9.36 -7.04
CA TYR A 93 -5.11 -9.13 -5.69
C TYR A 93 -6.50 -9.73 -5.48
N ARG A 94 -7.46 -9.43 -6.36
CA ARG A 94 -8.81 -10.01 -6.32
C ARG A 94 -8.81 -11.52 -6.48
N HIS A 95 -8.00 -12.03 -7.41
CA HIS A 95 -7.88 -13.46 -7.68
C HIS A 95 -7.47 -14.22 -6.43
N HIS A 96 -6.36 -13.84 -5.81
CA HIS A 96 -5.82 -14.56 -4.65
C HIS A 96 -6.72 -14.48 -3.43
N LEU A 97 -7.37 -13.34 -3.16
CA LEU A 97 -8.39 -13.24 -2.10
C LEU A 97 -9.62 -14.09 -2.40
N SER A 98 -10.12 -14.09 -3.63
CA SER A 98 -11.26 -14.91 -4.02
C SER A 98 -11.00 -16.40 -3.89
N MET A 99 -9.75 -16.86 -4.08
CA MET A 99 -9.32 -18.24 -3.87
C MET A 99 -9.45 -18.68 -2.41
N LEU A 100 -9.21 -17.78 -1.44
CA LEU A 100 -9.44 -18.06 -0.01
C LEU A 100 -10.92 -18.30 0.27
N GLY A 101 -11.79 -17.40 -0.19
CA GLY A 101 -13.24 -17.54 -0.05
C GLY A 101 -13.79 -18.80 -0.74
N TRP A 102 -13.25 -19.14 -1.91
CA TRP A 102 -13.58 -20.39 -2.60
C TRP A 102 -13.15 -21.61 -1.75
N GLY A 103 -11.91 -21.61 -1.24
CA GLY A 103 -11.35 -22.69 -0.42
C GLY A 103 -12.18 -22.95 0.82
N SER A 104 -12.52 -21.89 1.56
CA SER A 104 -13.38 -21.95 2.73
C SER A 104 -14.73 -22.62 2.43
N LYS A 105 -15.42 -22.17 1.37
CA LYS A 105 -16.71 -22.75 0.95
C LYS A 105 -16.59 -24.25 0.61
N GLN A 106 -15.52 -24.64 -0.11
CA GLN A 106 -15.30 -26.04 -0.47
C GLN A 106 -15.01 -26.91 0.75
N MET A 107 -14.21 -26.44 1.72
CA MET A 107 -13.91 -27.16 2.95
C MET A 107 -15.18 -27.45 3.76
N ARG A 108 -16.04 -26.46 3.93
CA ARG A 108 -17.33 -26.63 4.61
C ARG A 108 -18.24 -27.64 3.90
N LYS A 109 -18.27 -27.62 2.57
CA LYS A 109 -19.03 -28.58 1.76
C LYS A 109 -18.51 -30.00 1.95
N ILE A 110 -17.18 -30.20 1.93
CA ILE A 110 -16.54 -31.51 2.15
C ILE A 110 -16.84 -32.02 3.56
N ALA A 111 -16.75 -31.17 4.56
CA ALA A 111 -17.04 -31.53 5.94
C ALA A 111 -18.48 -32.00 6.11
N LYS A 112 -19.45 -31.25 5.58
CA LYS A 112 -20.86 -31.62 5.62
C LYS A 112 -21.12 -32.99 4.97
N GLN A 113 -20.63 -33.16 3.73
CA GLN A 113 -20.83 -34.42 2.98
C GLN A 113 -20.28 -35.63 3.69
N ASN A 114 -19.06 -35.56 4.26
CA ASN A 114 -18.43 -36.68 4.92
C ASN A 114 -18.93 -36.88 6.32
N SER A 115 -19.31 -35.83 7.06
CA SER A 115 -19.97 -35.92 8.34
C SER A 115 -21.33 -36.64 8.20
N ASP A 116 -22.12 -36.33 7.17
CA ASP A 116 -23.37 -37.01 6.88
C ASP A 116 -23.15 -38.50 6.57
N LYS A 117 -22.10 -38.87 5.81
CA LYS A 117 -21.75 -40.30 5.61
C LYS A 117 -21.42 -41.00 6.92
N ILE A 118 -20.68 -40.37 7.83
CA ILE A 118 -20.32 -40.92 9.14
C ILE A 118 -21.57 -41.11 10.01
N ILE A 119 -22.47 -40.13 10.02
CA ILE A 119 -23.67 -40.18 10.88
C ILE A 119 -24.65 -41.25 10.43
N ARG A 120 -24.80 -41.48 9.12
CA ARG A 120 -25.79 -42.42 8.57
C ARG A 120 -25.41 -43.92 8.64
N THR A 121 -24.17 -44.22 9.01
CA THR A 121 -23.71 -45.63 9.07
C THR A 121 -23.44 -46.10 10.50
N ALA A 122 -23.56 -47.41 10.73
CA ALA A 122 -23.11 -48.08 11.95
C ALA A 122 -21.79 -48.85 11.76
N ARG A 123 -21.28 -48.93 10.52
CA ARG A 123 -20.05 -49.68 10.17
C ARG A 123 -18.81 -48.82 10.38
N PHE A 124 -17.93 -49.25 11.28
CA PHE A 124 -16.71 -48.53 11.65
C PHE A 124 -15.79 -48.28 10.44
N GLU A 125 -15.64 -49.28 9.58
CA GLU A 125 -14.81 -49.18 8.36
C GLU A 125 -15.25 -48.01 7.45
N ILE A 126 -16.58 -47.87 7.26
CA ILE A 126 -17.14 -46.80 6.43
C ILE A 126 -16.94 -45.44 7.10
N MET A 127 -17.11 -45.38 8.45
CA MET A 127 -16.85 -44.12 9.20
C MET A 127 -15.40 -43.70 9.08
N HIS A 128 -14.45 -44.63 9.26
CA HIS A 128 -13.01 -44.33 9.15
C HIS A 128 -12.61 -43.96 7.71
N ALA A 129 -13.17 -44.65 6.70
CA ALA A 129 -12.95 -44.33 5.29
C ALA A 129 -13.44 -42.90 4.94
N ALA A 130 -14.65 -42.53 5.40
CA ALA A 130 -15.20 -41.21 5.19
C ALA A 130 -14.35 -40.11 5.85
N ARG A 131 -13.85 -40.34 7.07
CA ARG A 131 -12.89 -39.38 7.71
C ARG A 131 -11.59 -39.28 6.89
N LYS A 132 -11.01 -40.40 6.43
CA LYS A 132 -9.79 -40.41 5.63
C LYS A 132 -10.01 -39.67 4.32
N GLU A 133 -11.14 -39.90 3.65
CA GLU A 133 -11.54 -39.18 2.44
C GLU A 133 -11.64 -37.67 2.71
N ALA A 134 -12.32 -37.29 3.79
CA ALA A 134 -12.46 -35.87 4.17
C ALA A 134 -11.10 -35.20 4.36
N TYR A 135 -10.22 -35.81 5.12
CA TYR A 135 -8.88 -35.27 5.41
C TYR A 135 -8.04 -35.13 4.12
N GLY A 136 -8.05 -36.15 3.26
CA GLY A 136 -7.35 -36.08 1.97
C GLY A 136 -7.88 -34.96 1.08
N ARG A 137 -9.20 -34.75 1.05
CA ARG A 137 -9.82 -33.69 0.26
C ARG A 137 -9.58 -32.30 0.87
N LEU A 138 -9.62 -32.15 2.20
CA LEU A 138 -9.27 -30.91 2.88
C LEU A 138 -7.82 -30.50 2.61
N SER A 139 -6.88 -31.47 2.71
CA SER A 139 -5.47 -31.24 2.35
C SER A 139 -5.30 -30.86 0.88
N SER A 140 -6.04 -31.48 -0.02
CA SER A 140 -5.98 -31.15 -1.45
C SER A 140 -6.49 -29.73 -1.73
N ILE A 141 -7.56 -29.30 -1.08
CA ILE A 141 -8.06 -27.92 -1.20
C ILE A 141 -7.02 -26.94 -0.62
N MET A 142 -6.46 -27.24 0.55
CA MET A 142 -5.46 -26.36 1.17
C MET A 142 -4.24 -26.19 0.28
N ARG A 143 -3.71 -27.27 -0.31
CA ARG A 143 -2.60 -27.18 -1.29
C ARG A 143 -2.94 -26.31 -2.49
N ARG A 144 -4.18 -26.40 -2.98
CA ARG A 144 -4.63 -25.56 -4.09
C ARG A 144 -4.71 -24.07 -3.71
N VAL A 145 -5.00 -23.76 -2.47
CA VAL A 145 -5.04 -22.39 -1.93
C VAL A 145 -3.65 -21.93 -1.48
N GLY A 146 -2.71 -22.86 -1.30
CA GLY A 146 -1.35 -22.60 -0.79
C GLY A 146 -0.61 -21.52 -1.59
N SER A 147 -0.61 -21.61 -2.91
CA SER A 147 0.00 -20.59 -3.78
C SER A 147 -0.60 -19.20 -3.57
N SER A 148 -1.89 -19.10 -3.19
CA SER A 148 -2.50 -17.82 -2.87
C SER A 148 -2.09 -17.31 -1.49
N LEU A 149 -1.88 -18.19 -0.52
CA LEU A 149 -1.35 -17.82 0.80
C LEU A 149 0.10 -17.31 0.68
N ASP A 150 0.94 -17.97 -0.12
CA ASP A 150 2.31 -17.56 -0.38
C ASP A 150 2.36 -16.19 -1.04
N TRP A 151 1.55 -15.99 -2.08
CA TRP A 151 1.44 -14.70 -2.76
C TRP A 151 0.97 -13.59 -1.82
N LEU A 152 -0.02 -13.86 -0.95
CA LEU A 152 -0.49 -12.90 0.05
C LEU A 152 0.60 -12.59 1.08
N HIS A 153 1.40 -13.59 1.46
CA HIS A 153 2.53 -13.38 2.36
C HIS A 153 3.54 -12.39 1.79
N GLU A 154 3.96 -12.59 0.54
CA GLU A 154 4.88 -11.70 -0.19
C GLU A 154 4.27 -10.32 -0.39
N THR A 155 3.03 -10.27 -0.89
CA THR A 155 2.30 -9.01 -1.13
C THR A 155 2.13 -8.18 0.15
N ARG A 156 1.92 -8.83 1.30
CA ARG A 156 1.85 -8.14 2.58
C ARG A 156 3.12 -7.34 2.87
N MET A 157 4.29 -7.89 2.59
CA MET A 157 5.56 -7.19 2.79
C MET A 157 5.62 -5.95 1.91
N ILE A 158 5.28 -6.09 0.63
CA ILE A 158 5.24 -4.99 -0.33
C ILE A 158 4.26 -3.88 0.13
N LEU A 159 3.03 -4.26 0.48
CA LEU A 159 1.99 -3.28 0.84
C LEU A 159 2.28 -2.54 2.14
N ARG A 160 3.04 -3.13 3.06
CA ARG A 160 3.45 -2.47 4.31
C ARG A 160 4.52 -1.41 4.11
N GLU A 161 5.31 -1.54 3.06
CA GLU A 161 6.38 -0.60 2.72
C GLU A 161 5.85 0.59 1.90
N LEU A 162 4.61 0.51 1.39
CA LEU A 162 4.01 1.60 0.63
C LEU A 162 3.86 2.86 1.50
N PRO A 163 4.12 4.04 0.91
CA PRO A 163 3.94 5.31 1.61
C PRO A 163 2.48 5.51 2.04
N VAL A 164 2.29 6.00 3.24
CA VAL A 164 0.96 6.36 3.76
C VAL A 164 0.75 7.85 3.51
N ILE A 165 -0.21 8.17 2.65
CA ILE A 165 -0.64 9.54 2.39
C ILE A 165 -2.05 9.71 2.96
N ASP A 166 -2.20 10.64 3.89
CA ASP A 166 -3.52 10.98 4.44
C ASP A 166 -4.29 11.86 3.45
N GLN A 167 -5.31 11.29 2.82
CA GLN A 167 -6.13 12.00 1.82
C GLN A 167 -7.01 13.10 2.43
N LEU A 168 -7.16 13.13 3.74
CA LEU A 168 -7.89 14.21 4.43
C LEU A 168 -7.01 15.42 4.73
N CYS A 169 -5.68 15.27 4.61
CA CYS A 169 -4.73 16.35 4.78
C CYS A 169 -4.42 17.02 3.44
N PRO A 170 -4.50 18.35 3.32
CA PRO A 170 -3.98 19.05 2.15
C PRO A 170 -2.54 18.64 1.89
N THR A 171 -2.26 18.23 0.64
CA THR A 171 -0.97 17.65 0.26
C THR A 171 -0.26 18.56 -0.72
N ILE A 172 0.96 18.94 -0.39
CA ILE A 172 1.86 19.68 -1.28
C ILE A 172 2.83 18.69 -1.93
N VAL A 173 2.81 18.62 -3.25
CA VAL A 173 3.76 17.82 -4.03
C VAL A 173 4.99 18.69 -4.35
N VAL A 174 6.18 18.18 -4.05
CA VAL A 174 7.44 18.89 -4.34
C VAL A 174 8.15 18.17 -5.48
N CYS A 175 8.42 18.91 -6.57
CA CYS A 175 9.07 18.38 -7.76
C CYS A 175 10.19 19.32 -8.24
N GLY A 176 10.90 18.92 -9.29
CA GLY A 176 12.05 19.63 -9.86
C GLY A 176 13.22 18.70 -10.10
N ALA A 177 14.25 19.18 -10.81
CA ALA A 177 15.41 18.41 -11.20
C ALA A 177 16.16 17.77 -10.01
N PRO A 178 17.01 16.77 -10.23
CA PRO A 178 17.85 16.24 -9.16
C PRO A 178 18.72 17.34 -8.52
N ASN A 179 19.02 17.21 -7.25
CA ASN A 179 19.91 18.10 -6.47
C ASN A 179 19.49 19.59 -6.38
N VAL A 180 18.27 19.95 -6.77
CA VAL A 180 17.75 21.33 -6.58
C VAL A 180 17.41 21.66 -5.13
N GLY A 181 17.45 20.67 -4.20
CA GLY A 181 17.21 20.89 -2.78
C GLY A 181 15.82 20.49 -2.29
N LYS A 182 15.07 19.65 -3.01
CA LYS A 182 13.71 19.20 -2.64
C LYS A 182 13.64 18.65 -1.20
N SER A 183 14.44 17.66 -0.88
CA SER A 183 14.42 17.03 0.46
C SER A 183 14.86 18.00 1.57
N ALA A 184 15.79 18.92 1.27
CA ALA A 184 16.18 19.96 2.20
C ALA A 184 15.03 20.96 2.46
N PHE A 185 14.30 21.33 1.41
CA PHE A 185 13.11 22.18 1.50
C PHE A 185 12.04 21.55 2.38
N ILE A 186 11.70 20.28 2.15
CA ILE A 186 10.72 19.56 2.97
C ILE A 186 11.19 19.44 4.43
N SER A 187 12.48 19.09 4.64
CA SER A 187 13.04 18.99 6.00
C SER A 187 12.95 20.29 6.78
N SER A 188 13.13 21.43 6.12
CA SER A 188 13.09 22.74 6.77
C SER A 188 11.69 23.14 7.23
N LEU A 189 10.66 22.65 6.57
CA LEU A 189 9.26 22.96 6.87
C LEU A 189 8.59 21.87 7.73
N SER A 190 9.12 20.65 7.71
CA SER A 190 8.56 19.56 8.50
C SER A 190 8.77 19.79 10.00
N SER A 191 7.70 19.60 10.77
CA SER A 191 7.72 19.75 12.25
C SER A 191 8.27 18.52 12.98
N GLY A 192 8.72 17.49 12.27
CA GLY A 192 9.24 16.23 12.81
C GLY A 192 10.21 15.55 11.84
N ASN A 193 10.61 14.33 12.15
CA ASN A 193 11.39 13.52 11.22
C ASN A 193 10.54 13.20 9.99
N MET A 194 11.15 13.33 8.81
CA MET A 194 10.50 12.89 7.57
C MET A 194 10.31 11.37 7.59
N GLU A 195 9.14 10.93 7.20
CA GLU A 195 8.91 9.51 6.95
C GLU A 195 9.51 9.16 5.60
N VAL A 196 10.42 8.19 5.59
CA VAL A 196 11.07 7.68 4.39
C VAL A 196 10.43 6.35 4.06
N ASN A 197 9.76 6.30 2.92
CA ASN A 197 9.11 5.10 2.41
C ASN A 197 9.74 4.71 1.07
N HIS A 198 9.89 3.42 0.81
CA HIS A 198 10.42 2.93 -0.44
C HIS A 198 9.29 2.66 -1.43
N TYR A 199 9.48 3.04 -2.69
CA TYR A 199 8.63 2.52 -3.74
C TYR A 199 9.02 1.06 -4.03
N PRO A 200 8.09 0.12 -3.95
CA PRO A 200 8.35 -1.27 -4.32
C PRO A 200 8.86 -1.36 -5.76
N PHE A 201 9.84 -2.23 -5.96
CA PHE A 201 10.49 -2.48 -7.28
C PHE A 201 11.29 -1.32 -7.87
N THR A 202 11.53 -0.26 -7.11
CA THR A 202 12.42 0.83 -7.50
C THR A 202 13.46 1.08 -6.41
N THR A 203 14.61 1.62 -6.78
CA THR A 203 15.63 2.09 -5.81
C THR A 203 15.27 3.46 -5.22
N LYS A 204 14.05 3.94 -5.49
CA LYS A 204 13.62 5.29 -5.17
C LYS A 204 12.78 5.33 -3.90
N GLN A 205 12.87 6.43 -3.19
CA GLN A 205 12.21 6.67 -1.92
C GLN A 205 11.20 7.80 -2.10
N LEU A 206 10.07 7.69 -1.43
CA LEU A 206 9.14 8.79 -1.24
C LEU A 206 9.35 9.35 0.17
N HIS A 207 9.55 10.65 0.27
CA HIS A 207 9.67 11.31 1.55
C HIS A 207 8.36 12.06 1.85
N VAL A 208 7.78 11.80 3.00
CA VAL A 208 6.58 12.50 3.46
C VAL A 208 6.94 13.32 4.69
N GLY A 209 6.81 14.63 4.57
CA GLY A 209 6.97 15.58 5.66
C GLY A 209 5.60 16.06 6.15
N HIS A 210 5.47 16.32 7.45
CA HIS A 210 4.24 16.85 8.05
C HIS A 210 4.50 18.19 8.70
N PHE A 211 3.60 19.14 8.49
CA PHE A 211 3.64 20.45 9.15
C PHE A 211 2.22 20.93 9.50
N LYS A 212 2.14 21.96 10.35
CA LYS A 212 0.86 22.58 10.73
C LYS A 212 0.88 24.05 10.36
N HIS A 213 -0.10 24.47 9.56
CA HIS A 213 -0.37 25.88 9.32
C HIS A 213 -1.73 26.26 9.92
N ARG A 214 -1.78 27.32 10.75
CA ARG A 214 -3.01 27.77 11.45
C ARG A 214 -3.79 26.63 12.14
N ARG A 215 -3.07 25.67 12.75
CA ARG A 215 -3.58 24.45 13.40
C ARG A 215 -4.15 23.39 12.44
N VAL A 216 -4.15 23.62 11.15
CA VAL A 216 -4.52 22.62 10.15
C VAL A 216 -3.29 21.78 9.81
N PRO A 217 -3.37 20.44 9.89
CA PRO A 217 -2.28 19.58 9.44
C PRO A 217 -2.19 19.61 7.93
N HIS A 218 -0.96 19.63 7.43
CA HIS A 218 -0.63 19.52 6.00
C HIS A 218 0.48 18.50 5.86
N GLN A 219 0.57 17.90 4.69
CA GLN A 219 1.67 17.01 4.34
C GLN A 219 2.36 17.48 3.06
N MET A 220 3.65 17.19 2.99
CA MET A 220 4.48 17.46 1.80
C MET A 220 5.06 16.16 1.32
N VAL A 221 4.98 15.92 0.02
CA VAL A 221 5.44 14.69 -0.62
C VAL A 221 6.58 15.03 -1.57
N ASP A 222 7.79 14.52 -1.25
CA ASP A 222 8.94 14.55 -2.16
C ASP A 222 8.85 13.33 -3.08
N THR A 223 8.93 13.56 -4.36
CA THR A 223 8.80 12.55 -5.40
C THR A 223 10.13 12.31 -6.16
N PRO A 224 11.25 11.99 -5.45
CA PRO A 224 12.53 11.81 -6.12
C PRO A 224 12.45 10.64 -7.10
N GLY A 225 12.92 10.89 -8.32
CA GLY A 225 12.88 9.93 -9.40
C GLY A 225 11.54 9.71 -10.08
N LEU A 226 10.45 10.35 -9.62
CA LEU A 226 9.16 10.33 -10.30
C LEU A 226 8.94 11.60 -11.14
N LEU A 227 9.21 12.78 -10.58
CA LEU A 227 8.99 14.09 -11.20
C LEU A 227 10.29 14.90 -11.30
N ASP A 228 11.43 14.23 -11.44
CA ASP A 228 12.76 14.84 -11.49
C ASP A 228 13.55 14.55 -12.77
N ARG A 229 12.93 13.88 -13.75
CA ARG A 229 13.56 13.50 -15.03
C ARG A 229 12.53 13.40 -16.16
N PRO A 230 12.94 13.43 -17.45
CA PRO A 230 12.07 13.34 -18.62
C PRO A 230 11.18 12.08 -18.64
N MET A 231 10.03 12.19 -19.32
CA MET A 231 9.04 11.10 -19.42
C MET A 231 9.58 9.85 -20.08
N ASP A 232 10.41 9.98 -21.10
CA ASP A 232 10.93 8.86 -21.89
C ASP A 232 11.78 7.87 -21.05
N ASP A 233 12.28 8.32 -19.91
CA ASP A 233 13.08 7.53 -18.99
C ASP A 233 12.25 6.78 -17.93
N ARG A 234 10.91 6.83 -18.00
CA ARG A 234 10.01 6.30 -16.97
C ARG A 234 9.37 4.98 -17.39
N ASN A 235 9.22 4.10 -16.42
CA ASN A 235 8.50 2.83 -16.61
C ASN A 235 6.99 2.98 -16.31
N ALA A 236 6.19 1.97 -16.69
CA ALA A 236 4.74 1.96 -16.49
C ALA A 236 4.33 2.10 -15.00
N ILE A 237 5.12 1.55 -14.08
CA ILE A 237 4.87 1.62 -12.63
C ILE A 237 5.06 3.06 -12.14
N GLU A 238 6.10 3.73 -12.60
CA GLU A 238 6.36 5.14 -12.26
C GLU A 238 5.26 6.06 -12.79
N MET A 239 4.76 5.79 -14.01
CA MET A 239 3.63 6.54 -14.58
C MET A 239 2.34 6.38 -13.76
N GLN A 240 2.07 5.17 -13.26
CA GLN A 240 0.92 4.94 -12.38
C GLN A 240 1.08 5.64 -11.02
N ALA A 241 2.31 5.68 -10.48
CA ALA A 241 2.61 6.41 -9.26
C ALA A 241 2.39 7.93 -9.42
N ILE A 242 2.76 8.49 -10.58
CA ILE A 242 2.52 9.91 -10.91
C ILE A 242 1.02 10.19 -11.01
N ALA A 243 0.27 9.37 -11.73
CA ALA A 243 -1.18 9.50 -11.82
C ALA A 243 -1.86 9.38 -10.44
N ALA A 244 -1.29 8.57 -9.53
CA ALA A 244 -1.77 8.49 -8.17
C ALA A 244 -1.51 9.78 -7.37
N VAL A 245 -0.36 10.45 -7.59
CA VAL A 245 -0.01 11.71 -6.96
C VAL A 245 -0.94 12.83 -7.39
N GLU A 246 -1.39 12.85 -8.64
CA GLU A 246 -2.40 13.80 -9.14
C GLU A 246 -3.68 13.81 -8.30
N HIS A 247 -4.11 12.64 -7.82
CA HIS A 247 -5.35 12.52 -7.02
C HIS A 247 -5.19 12.94 -5.55
N VAL A 248 -3.99 13.16 -5.09
CA VAL A 248 -3.71 13.50 -3.68
C VAL A 248 -3.19 14.93 -3.54
N GLY A 249 -2.48 15.43 -4.54
CA GLY A 249 -1.89 16.76 -4.54
C GLY A 249 -2.96 17.86 -4.55
N SER A 250 -2.84 18.80 -3.61
CA SER A 250 -3.65 20.03 -3.61
C SER A 250 -2.89 21.19 -4.22
N LEU A 251 -1.57 21.11 -4.23
CA LEU A 251 -0.64 22.13 -4.75
C LEU A 251 0.65 21.43 -5.17
N CYS A 252 1.26 21.85 -6.26
CA CYS A 252 2.59 21.44 -6.68
C CYS A 252 3.60 22.60 -6.52
N ILE A 253 4.71 22.33 -5.84
CA ILE A 253 5.84 23.24 -5.77
C ILE A 253 6.95 22.70 -6.67
N PHE A 254 7.27 23.42 -7.73
CA PHE A 254 8.39 23.12 -8.61
C PHE A 254 9.63 23.92 -8.19
N LEU A 255 10.65 23.21 -7.69
CA LEU A 255 11.93 23.82 -7.33
C LEU A 255 12.84 23.91 -8.53
N MET A 256 13.32 25.14 -8.82
CA MET A 256 14.23 25.45 -9.93
C MET A 256 15.53 26.04 -9.40
N ASP A 257 16.66 25.51 -9.83
CA ASP A 257 18.00 26.02 -9.52
C ASP A 257 18.57 26.77 -10.75
N ILE A 258 18.41 28.10 -10.78
CA ILE A 258 18.89 28.93 -11.86
C ILE A 258 20.42 29.14 -11.81
N SER A 259 21.10 28.75 -10.73
CA SER A 259 22.57 28.73 -10.66
C SER A 259 23.20 27.55 -11.40
N GLU A 260 22.39 26.59 -11.86
CA GLU A 260 22.79 25.34 -12.50
C GLU A 260 23.75 24.45 -11.69
N GLN A 261 23.95 24.76 -10.41
CA GLN A 261 24.81 23.94 -9.54
C GLN A 261 24.18 22.59 -9.15
N CYS A 262 22.91 22.38 -9.49
CA CYS A 262 22.26 21.07 -9.40
C CYS A 262 22.79 20.08 -10.46
N GLY A 263 23.50 20.57 -11.48
CA GLY A 263 24.00 19.78 -12.61
C GLY A 263 23.02 19.64 -13.79
N THR A 264 21.90 20.35 -13.76
CA THR A 264 20.89 20.40 -14.83
C THR A 264 20.76 21.83 -15.31
N SER A 265 20.80 22.04 -16.64
CA SER A 265 20.69 23.39 -17.24
C SER A 265 19.29 23.99 -16.95
N VAL A 266 19.20 25.32 -16.96
CA VAL A 266 17.91 26.04 -16.83
C VAL A 266 16.94 25.62 -17.94
N GLU A 267 17.45 25.39 -19.16
CA GLU A 267 16.65 24.92 -20.29
C GLU A 267 16.03 23.53 -20.01
N ASP A 268 16.83 22.59 -19.55
CA ASP A 268 16.31 21.23 -19.17
C ASP A 268 15.36 21.30 -18.00
N GLN A 269 15.57 22.19 -17.03
CA GLN A 269 14.65 22.41 -15.93
C GLN A 269 13.31 23.00 -16.40
N ASN A 270 13.31 23.89 -17.37
CA ASN A 270 12.09 24.42 -17.98
C ASN A 270 11.35 23.34 -18.78
N ASN A 271 12.06 22.52 -19.56
CA ASN A 271 11.45 21.39 -20.27
C ASN A 271 10.78 20.43 -19.28
N LEU A 272 11.46 20.13 -18.18
CA LEU A 272 10.89 19.29 -17.11
C LEU A 272 9.66 19.95 -16.45
N LEU A 273 9.67 21.26 -16.24
CA LEU A 273 8.51 22.01 -15.70
C LEU A 273 7.30 21.86 -16.62
N ASP A 274 7.47 22.02 -17.92
CA ASP A 274 6.39 21.90 -18.90
C ASP A 274 5.85 20.46 -18.97
N GLU A 275 6.72 19.46 -18.87
CA GLU A 275 6.31 18.07 -18.75
C GLU A 275 5.50 17.81 -17.47
N VAL A 276 5.95 18.30 -16.33
CA VAL A 276 5.25 18.13 -15.05
C VAL A 276 3.89 18.84 -15.07
N LYS A 277 3.79 20.03 -15.67
CA LYS A 277 2.51 20.73 -15.89
C LYS A 277 1.54 19.89 -16.74
N SER A 278 2.05 19.23 -17.77
CA SER A 278 1.21 18.37 -18.61
C SER A 278 0.76 17.09 -17.92
N LEU A 279 1.53 16.61 -16.95
CA LEU A 279 1.23 15.42 -16.15
C LEU A 279 0.27 15.67 -14.99
N LEU A 280 0.22 16.90 -14.49
CA LEU A 280 -0.58 17.31 -13.33
C LEU A 280 -1.49 18.50 -13.70
N PRO A 281 -2.38 18.37 -14.71
CA PRO A 281 -3.16 19.48 -15.23
C PRO A 281 -4.19 20.05 -14.24
N GLU A 282 -4.61 19.23 -13.26
CA GLU A 282 -5.63 19.61 -12.28
C GLU A 282 -5.04 20.18 -10.98
N ILE A 283 -3.70 20.25 -10.88
CA ILE A 283 -3.02 20.73 -9.67
C ILE A 283 -2.41 22.10 -9.93
N ASP A 284 -2.76 23.08 -9.10
CA ASP A 284 -2.11 24.40 -9.11
C ASP A 284 -0.60 24.26 -8.88
N MET A 285 0.21 25.02 -9.64
CA MET A 285 1.66 24.91 -9.54
C MET A 285 2.30 26.27 -9.21
N ILE A 286 3.21 26.23 -8.24
CA ILE A 286 4.07 27.37 -7.87
C ILE A 286 5.53 27.01 -8.20
N VAL A 287 6.20 27.88 -8.94
CA VAL A 287 7.64 27.76 -9.19
C VAL A 287 8.41 28.50 -8.10
N VAL A 288 9.35 27.82 -7.48
CA VAL A 288 10.18 28.35 -6.39
C VAL A 288 11.65 28.26 -6.82
N VAL A 289 12.33 29.39 -6.84
CA VAL A 289 13.77 29.45 -7.12
C VAL A 289 14.55 29.05 -5.88
N SER A 290 15.33 27.98 -5.98
CA SER A 290 16.23 27.48 -4.94
C SER A 290 17.65 27.99 -5.16
N LYS A 291 18.49 27.92 -4.12
CA LYS A 291 19.92 28.28 -4.16
C LYS A 291 20.19 29.69 -4.72
N ALA A 292 19.29 30.62 -4.50
CA ALA A 292 19.41 31.98 -5.00
C ALA A 292 20.67 32.73 -4.48
N ASP A 293 21.23 32.27 -3.36
CA ASP A 293 22.50 32.71 -2.79
C ASP A 293 23.73 32.33 -3.63
N LEU A 294 23.59 31.37 -4.53
CA LEU A 294 24.67 30.89 -5.42
C LEU A 294 24.64 31.56 -6.79
N MET A 295 23.71 32.47 -7.03
CA MET A 295 23.68 33.24 -8.30
C MET A 295 24.80 34.24 -8.35
N GLU A 296 25.66 34.16 -9.38
CA GLU A 296 26.68 35.15 -9.70
C GLU A 296 26.52 35.66 -11.17
N PRO A 297 26.50 36.97 -11.42
CA PRO A 297 26.49 38.01 -10.37
C PRO A 297 25.13 38.08 -9.69
N ARG A 298 25.17 38.25 -8.35
CA ARG A 298 23.95 38.58 -7.60
C ARG A 298 23.31 39.79 -8.27
N PRO A 299 22.04 39.74 -8.69
CA PRO A 299 21.36 40.93 -9.22
C PRO A 299 21.55 42.08 -8.22
N GLU A 300 22.09 43.20 -8.70
CA GLU A 300 22.37 44.38 -7.82
C GLU A 300 21.10 44.90 -7.15
N ASN A 301 19.91 44.51 -7.67
CA ASN A 301 18.60 44.81 -7.10
C ASN A 301 17.78 43.53 -6.92
N TRP A 302 17.69 43.03 -5.70
CA TRP A 302 16.70 42.02 -5.35
C TRP A 302 15.24 42.47 -5.58
N ASP A 303 15.00 43.77 -5.74
CA ASP A 303 13.72 44.31 -6.16
C ASP A 303 13.37 43.94 -7.61
N GLU A 304 14.35 43.59 -8.46
CA GLU A 304 14.13 43.05 -9.81
C GLU A 304 13.67 41.58 -9.76
N VAL A 305 14.07 40.83 -8.76
CA VAL A 305 13.51 39.45 -8.53
C VAL A 305 12.03 39.54 -8.23
N LYS A 306 11.57 40.53 -7.45
CA LYS A 306 10.17 40.85 -7.28
C LYS A 306 9.47 41.27 -8.57
N GLN A 307 10.18 41.86 -9.49
CA GLN A 307 9.66 42.26 -10.80
C GLN A 307 9.59 41.06 -11.77
N PHE A 308 10.52 40.11 -11.62
CA PHE A 308 10.41 38.78 -12.26
C PHE A 308 9.21 37.99 -11.75
N GLU A 309 8.87 38.13 -10.47
CA GLU A 309 7.63 37.62 -9.85
C GLU A 309 6.36 38.27 -10.45
N ALA A 310 6.42 39.52 -10.86
CA ALA A 310 5.30 40.28 -11.45
C ALA A 310 5.10 40.10 -12.95
N ASP A 311 6.17 39.78 -13.68
CA ASP A 311 6.17 39.60 -15.14
C ASP A 311 5.91 38.14 -15.56
N TRP A 312 5.89 37.20 -14.61
CA TRP A 312 5.49 35.82 -14.87
C TRP A 312 3.96 35.75 -14.84
N ASP A 313 3.34 35.42 -15.94
CA ASP A 313 1.90 35.39 -16.28
C ASP A 313 0.91 34.90 -15.19
N GLY A 314 0.91 35.49 -14.02
CA GLY A 314 -0.10 35.24 -12.97
C GLY A 314 0.12 34.00 -12.09
N GLU A 315 1.14 33.18 -12.35
CA GLU A 315 1.56 32.06 -11.52
C GLU A 315 2.78 32.51 -10.71
N GLY A 316 2.58 32.83 -9.42
CA GLY A 316 3.59 33.45 -8.58
C GLY A 316 4.86 32.61 -8.42
N ALA A 317 6.02 33.17 -8.79
CA ALA A 317 7.32 32.63 -8.45
C ALA A 317 7.76 33.16 -7.08
N VAL A 318 8.13 32.28 -6.14
CA VAL A 318 8.66 32.67 -4.83
C VAL A 318 10.17 32.43 -4.80
N SER A 319 10.94 33.47 -4.51
CA SER A 319 12.38 33.37 -4.35
C SER A 319 12.75 32.92 -2.94
N TYR A 320 13.63 31.92 -2.86
CA TYR A 320 14.02 31.26 -1.63
C TYR A 320 15.55 31.32 -1.45
N THR A 321 16.01 32.06 -0.47
CA THR A 321 17.42 32.41 -0.33
C THR A 321 18.19 31.68 0.76
N HIS A 322 17.55 31.12 1.80
CA HIS A 322 18.28 30.42 2.85
C HIS A 322 17.41 29.49 3.70
N LEU A 323 17.98 28.38 4.15
CA LEU A 323 17.37 27.38 5.04
C LEU A 323 17.13 27.86 6.49
N THR A 324 17.24 29.12 6.79
CA THR A 324 16.90 29.69 8.10
C THR A 324 15.59 30.43 8.03
N LEU A 325 14.55 29.74 8.42
CA LEU A 325 13.18 30.12 8.70
C LEU A 325 12.89 31.58 9.12
N PRO A 326 11.65 32.05 9.09
CA PRO A 326 10.48 31.68 8.27
C PRO A 326 9.85 32.92 7.62
N THR A 327 9.94 33.06 6.34
CA THR A 327 9.06 34.00 5.67
C THR A 327 8.54 33.37 4.39
N ILE A 328 7.65 32.39 4.54
CA ILE A 328 6.72 32.06 3.49
C ILE A 328 5.61 33.11 3.61
N LEU A 329 5.70 34.17 2.89
CA LEU A 329 4.56 35.02 2.55
C LEU A 329 3.76 34.24 1.50
N LEU A 330 2.76 33.48 1.99
CA LEU A 330 1.63 33.10 1.14
C LEU A 330 0.80 34.36 0.93
N VAL A 331 0.84 34.90 -0.27
CA VAL A 331 -0.18 35.84 -0.75
C VAL A 331 -1.31 35.05 -1.35
#